data_166342627cc6271e928b929b6fee006a
#
_entry.id   166342627cc6271e928b929b6fee006a
#
_cell.length_a   1.000
_cell.length_b   1.000
_cell.length_c   1.000
_cell.angle_alpha   90.00
_cell.angle_beta   90.00
_cell.angle_gamma   90.00
#
_symmetry.space_group_name_H-M   'P 1'
#
loop_
_entity.id
_entity.type
_entity.pdbx_description
1 polymer ?
#
loop_
_entity_poly.entity_id
_entity_poly.type
_entity_poly.pdbx_seq_one_letter_code
_entity_poly.pdbx_strand_id
1 'polypeptide(L)'
;MREFWVATGLLWLAGVGLRLSILAVPPVILSIQADLRLSGTEVGVLSGLPMVLFAIAALPGSLFIARLGAMPTLVVGFLIAGAASALRGAIRDAFVLYAATIVMSAGIAITQPALPALVRQWLPHRVSLGTAIYTNGLLMGETLPVMFTIPLVLPFVDGSWRWALAFWGVPLVLIAILTVALAPAAKEPAPVSSAARHDWWPDWRNPLTWQIGVLLGSVNGVYFASNAFLPGHLTEAARPDLISAALTALNFGQLPASFILLATAERFVRRAWPFVVCGVLFLLCLAGMVMTASLWTVVWAGVLGFLGAVVFTLALTLPPLLSAPADIGRMSAAVFATSYTQALLVSVLSGAAWDLGGTARFAFLPMAINTLPLLFLPPFMRFRQPQQTPTP
;
A
#
# COMPACT_ATOMS: atom_id res chain seq x y z
N MET A 1 17.88 26.83 5.46
CA MET A 1 18.25 25.77 4.48
C MET A 1 18.43 24.41 5.13
N ARG A 2 19.19 24.29 6.24
CA ARG A 2 19.41 22.99 6.93
C ARG A 2 18.09 22.34 7.38
N GLU A 3 17.20 23.07 8.03
CA GLU A 3 15.91 22.54 8.49
C GLU A 3 15.03 22.00 7.35
N PHE A 4 15.06 22.67 6.19
CA PHE A 4 14.34 22.20 5.01
C PHE A 4 14.83 20.82 4.54
N TRP A 5 16.16 20.62 4.42
CA TRP A 5 16.72 19.35 3.99
C TRP A 5 16.49 18.24 5.03
N VAL A 6 16.56 18.58 6.32
CA VAL A 6 16.24 17.62 7.40
C VAL A 6 14.78 17.22 7.35
N ALA A 7 13.86 18.18 7.23
CA ALA A 7 12.42 17.90 7.12
C ALA A 7 12.10 17.01 5.91
N THR A 8 12.64 17.35 4.74
CA THR A 8 12.42 16.57 3.52
C THR A 8 13.01 15.16 3.60
N GLY A 9 14.22 15.02 4.18
CA GLY A 9 14.85 13.72 4.40
C GLY A 9 14.06 12.84 5.37
N LEU A 10 13.60 13.39 6.49
CA LEU A 10 12.78 12.66 7.46
C LEU A 10 11.40 12.26 6.89
N LEU A 11 10.75 13.14 6.13
CA LEU A 11 9.50 12.79 5.45
C LEU A 11 9.68 11.68 4.42
N TRP A 12 10.77 11.71 3.67
CA TRP A 12 11.09 10.64 2.72
C TRP A 12 11.35 9.32 3.42
N LEU A 13 12.20 9.31 4.45
CA LEU A 13 12.49 8.13 5.26
C LEU A 13 11.22 7.59 5.94
N ALA A 14 10.37 8.46 6.47
CA ALA A 14 9.12 8.05 7.06
C ALA A 14 8.17 7.42 6.02
N GLY A 15 8.14 7.96 4.80
CA GLY A 15 7.45 7.32 3.68
C GLY A 15 7.96 5.91 3.40
N VAL A 16 9.29 5.74 3.31
CA VAL A 16 9.95 4.44 3.14
C VAL A 16 9.54 3.48 4.25
N GLY A 17 9.59 3.91 5.51
CA GLY A 17 9.23 3.09 6.67
C GLY A 17 7.81 2.52 6.64
N LEU A 18 6.86 3.20 6.00
CA LEU A 18 5.47 2.72 5.92
C LEU A 18 5.32 1.39 5.15
N ARG A 19 6.26 1.00 4.32
CA ARG A 19 6.12 -0.16 3.44
C ARG A 19 7.20 -1.22 3.61
N LEU A 20 8.37 -0.86 4.14
CA LEU A 20 9.52 -1.77 4.24
C LEU A 20 9.19 -3.14 4.82
N SER A 21 8.60 -3.18 6.02
CA SER A 21 8.33 -4.43 6.72
C SER A 21 7.17 -5.24 6.12
N ILE A 22 6.30 -4.59 5.35
CA ILE A 22 5.17 -5.24 4.66
C ILE A 22 5.68 -5.97 3.44
N LEU A 23 6.43 -5.27 2.59
CA LEU A 23 6.97 -5.81 1.34
C LEU A 23 8.24 -6.67 1.55
N ALA A 24 8.70 -6.81 2.79
CA ALA A 24 9.74 -7.78 3.15
C ALA A 24 9.23 -9.25 3.10
N VAL A 25 7.92 -9.47 3.19
CA VAL A 25 7.31 -10.82 3.20
C VAL A 25 7.33 -11.49 1.82
N PRO A 26 6.90 -10.86 0.71
CA PRO A 26 6.83 -11.50 -0.61
C PRO A 26 8.10 -12.23 -1.06
N PRO A 27 9.32 -11.68 -0.93
CA PRO A 27 10.54 -12.39 -1.37
C PRO A 27 10.82 -13.69 -0.61
N VAL A 28 10.35 -13.81 0.63
CA VAL A 28 10.59 -14.96 1.52
C VAL A 28 9.34 -15.80 1.79
N ILE A 29 8.23 -15.50 1.10
CA ILE A 29 6.92 -16.10 1.38
C ILE A 29 6.95 -17.61 1.23
N LEU A 30 7.68 -18.15 0.25
CA LEU A 30 7.79 -19.58 0.04
C LEU A 30 8.60 -20.29 1.14
N SER A 31 9.65 -19.62 1.66
CA SER A 31 10.40 -20.14 2.80
C SER A 31 9.53 -20.17 4.06
N ILE A 32 8.70 -19.14 4.27
CA ILE A 32 7.73 -19.10 5.36
C ILE A 32 6.70 -20.22 5.20
N GLN A 33 6.14 -20.34 4.00
CA GLN A 33 5.14 -21.36 3.66
C GLN A 33 5.66 -22.78 3.91
N ALA A 34 6.86 -23.09 3.44
CA ALA A 34 7.48 -24.40 3.60
C ALA A 34 7.80 -24.74 5.07
N ASP A 35 8.35 -23.76 5.80
CA ASP A 35 8.79 -23.96 7.18
C ASP A 35 7.62 -24.08 8.17
N LEU A 36 6.58 -23.26 8.00
CA LEU A 36 5.39 -23.26 8.85
C LEU A 36 4.23 -24.09 8.29
N ARG A 37 4.42 -24.75 7.13
CA ARG A 37 3.45 -25.60 6.42
C ARG A 37 2.12 -24.88 6.15
N LEU A 38 2.21 -23.61 5.71
CA LEU A 38 1.03 -22.81 5.43
C LEU A 38 0.36 -23.26 4.13
N SER A 39 -0.97 -23.30 4.12
CA SER A 39 -1.77 -23.41 2.90
C SER A 39 -1.70 -22.11 2.07
N GLY A 40 -2.14 -22.15 0.82
CA GLY A 40 -2.26 -20.94 0.00
C GLY A 40 -3.21 -19.91 0.62
N THR A 41 -4.29 -20.37 1.23
CA THR A 41 -5.25 -19.51 1.97
C THR A 41 -4.57 -18.78 3.13
N GLU A 42 -3.75 -19.48 3.91
CA GLU A 42 -3.01 -18.90 5.04
C GLU A 42 -1.95 -17.88 4.55
N VAL A 43 -1.29 -18.14 3.42
CA VAL A 43 -0.43 -17.16 2.74
C VAL A 43 -1.22 -15.91 2.35
N GLY A 44 -2.43 -16.10 1.80
CA GLY A 44 -3.33 -15.00 1.46
C GLY A 44 -3.74 -14.17 2.68
N VAL A 45 -4.06 -14.83 3.80
CA VAL A 45 -4.33 -14.14 5.08
C VAL A 45 -3.12 -13.36 5.55
N LEU A 46 -1.92 -13.97 5.61
CA LEU A 46 -0.70 -13.30 6.04
C LEU A 46 -0.41 -12.03 5.24
N SER A 47 -0.55 -12.11 3.92
CA SER A 47 -0.33 -10.98 3.01
C SER A 47 -1.41 -9.92 3.09
N GLY A 48 -2.65 -10.30 3.41
CA GLY A 48 -3.80 -9.40 3.55
C GLY A 48 -3.94 -8.73 4.92
N LEU A 49 -3.34 -9.28 5.99
CA LEU A 49 -3.44 -8.74 7.35
C LEU A 49 -3.10 -7.24 7.47
N PRO A 50 -2.02 -6.71 6.86
CA PRO A 50 -1.72 -5.29 6.90
C PRO A 50 -2.87 -4.43 6.35
N MET A 51 -3.59 -4.93 5.36
CA MET A 51 -4.69 -4.20 4.70
C MET A 51 -5.87 -3.99 5.65
N VAL A 52 -6.21 -5.01 6.46
CA VAL A 52 -7.27 -4.88 7.48
C VAL A 52 -6.94 -3.77 8.45
N LEU A 53 -5.70 -3.73 8.91
CA LEU A 53 -5.26 -2.74 9.88
C LEU A 53 -5.31 -1.33 9.28
N PHE A 54 -4.97 -1.17 8.00
CA PHE A 54 -5.12 0.11 7.30
C PHE A 54 -6.57 0.53 7.13
N ALA A 55 -7.48 -0.42 6.89
CA ALA A 55 -8.91 -0.14 6.82
C ALA A 55 -9.47 0.37 8.17
N ILE A 56 -9.01 -0.22 9.28
CA ILE A 56 -9.52 0.07 10.63
C ILE A 56 -8.82 1.29 11.26
N ALA A 57 -7.53 1.47 11.00
CA ALA A 57 -6.67 2.38 11.76
C ALA A 57 -6.84 3.87 11.43
N ALA A 58 -7.64 4.22 10.43
CA ALA A 58 -7.93 5.64 10.14
C ALA A 58 -8.50 6.39 11.36
N LEU A 59 -9.28 5.71 12.18
CA LEU A 59 -9.90 6.28 13.40
C LEU A 59 -8.92 6.34 14.58
N PRO A 60 -8.31 5.21 15.04
CA PRO A 60 -7.32 5.25 16.12
C PRO A 60 -6.15 6.19 15.80
N GLY A 61 -5.65 6.20 14.58
CA GLY A 61 -4.54 7.05 14.17
C GLY A 61 -4.82 8.53 14.38
N SER A 62 -6.01 9.00 14.04
CA SER A 62 -6.42 10.39 14.27
C SER A 62 -6.54 10.73 15.77
N LEU A 63 -6.99 9.80 16.60
CA LEU A 63 -7.06 9.97 18.05
C LEU A 63 -5.66 10.03 18.68
N PHE A 64 -4.72 9.21 18.23
CA PHE A 64 -3.32 9.27 18.67
C PHE A 64 -2.70 10.62 18.32
N ILE A 65 -2.91 11.11 17.09
CA ILE A 65 -2.43 12.44 16.67
C ILE A 65 -3.05 13.55 17.52
N ALA A 66 -4.35 13.47 17.81
CA ALA A 66 -5.04 14.48 18.63
C ALA A 66 -4.52 14.52 20.06
N ARG A 67 -4.11 13.39 20.64
CA ARG A 67 -3.65 13.30 22.05
C ARG A 67 -2.14 13.49 22.20
N LEU A 68 -1.35 12.91 21.32
CA LEU A 68 0.12 12.88 21.44
C LEU A 68 0.82 13.86 20.48
N GLY A 69 0.12 14.30 19.41
CA GLY A 69 0.72 15.02 18.30
C GLY A 69 1.23 14.10 17.19
N ALA A 70 1.49 14.67 16.02
CA ALA A 70 1.85 13.91 14.83
C ALA A 70 3.25 13.25 14.93
N MET A 71 4.25 13.98 15.42
CA MET A 71 5.62 13.45 15.56
C MET A 71 5.72 12.30 16.57
N PRO A 72 5.23 12.42 17.83
CA PRO A 72 5.25 11.29 18.76
C PRO A 72 4.46 10.08 18.24
N THR A 73 3.33 10.29 17.55
CA THR A 73 2.54 9.21 16.93
C THR A 73 3.37 8.45 15.90
N LEU A 74 4.10 9.17 15.03
CA LEU A 74 5.00 8.55 14.04
C LEU A 74 6.11 7.74 14.72
N VAL A 75 6.76 8.31 15.74
CA VAL A 75 7.85 7.64 16.47
C VAL A 75 7.36 6.38 17.16
N VAL A 76 6.27 6.47 17.93
CA VAL A 76 5.69 5.31 18.64
C VAL A 76 5.25 4.24 17.64
N GLY A 77 4.58 4.62 16.55
CA GLY A 77 4.14 3.68 15.53
C GLY A 77 5.32 2.93 14.88
N PHE A 78 6.40 3.62 14.53
CA PHE A 78 7.59 2.95 13.98
C PHE A 78 8.37 2.11 14.99
N LEU A 79 8.41 2.50 16.27
CA LEU A 79 9.01 1.66 17.31
C LEU A 79 8.20 0.37 17.50
N ILE A 80 6.87 0.46 17.55
CA ILE A 80 5.99 -0.72 17.63
C ILE A 80 6.20 -1.60 16.39
N ALA A 81 6.16 -1.02 15.20
CA ALA A 81 6.31 -1.76 13.95
C ALA A 81 7.69 -2.40 13.81
N GLY A 82 8.74 -1.68 14.17
CA GLY A 82 10.12 -2.18 14.14
C GLY A 82 10.36 -3.31 15.15
N ALA A 83 9.90 -3.14 16.39
CA ALA A 83 9.99 -4.16 17.42
C ALA A 83 9.21 -5.43 17.05
N ALA A 84 7.96 -5.28 16.55
CA ALA A 84 7.17 -6.41 16.09
C ALA A 84 7.78 -7.09 14.86
N SER A 85 8.40 -6.33 13.95
CA SER A 85 9.13 -6.88 12.81
C SER A 85 10.39 -7.66 13.28
N ALA A 86 11.13 -7.13 14.24
CA ALA A 86 12.26 -7.83 14.84
C ALA A 86 11.81 -9.13 15.55
N LEU A 87 10.67 -9.07 16.26
CA LEU A 87 10.10 -10.26 16.94
C LEU A 87 9.78 -11.38 15.93
N ARG A 88 9.42 -11.05 14.68
CA ARG A 88 9.24 -12.06 13.62
C ARG A 88 10.49 -12.92 13.37
N GLY A 89 11.67 -12.43 13.74
CA GLY A 89 12.93 -13.19 13.72
C GLY A 89 13.01 -14.35 14.73
N ALA A 90 12.25 -14.29 15.83
CA ALA A 90 12.26 -15.29 16.89
C ALA A 90 11.11 -16.33 16.80
N ILE A 91 10.28 -16.26 15.76
CA ILE A 91 9.03 -17.02 15.65
C ILE A 91 9.25 -18.47 15.25
N ARG A 92 8.47 -19.38 15.86
CA ARG A 92 8.50 -20.81 15.57
C ARG A 92 7.16 -21.40 15.10
N ASP A 93 6.07 -20.62 15.16
CA ASP A 93 4.74 -21.04 14.73
C ASP A 93 3.97 -19.94 13.99
N ALA A 94 2.96 -20.37 13.20
CA ALA A 94 2.17 -19.48 12.36
C ALA A 94 1.35 -18.45 13.18
N PHE A 95 0.76 -18.85 14.33
CA PHE A 95 -0.08 -17.96 15.13
C PHE A 95 0.72 -16.75 15.62
N VAL A 96 1.93 -16.99 16.11
CA VAL A 96 2.81 -15.90 16.59
C VAL A 96 3.25 -15.01 15.42
N LEU A 97 3.46 -15.58 14.21
CA LEU A 97 3.74 -14.79 13.01
C LEU A 97 2.59 -13.86 12.66
N TYR A 98 1.35 -14.35 12.67
CA TYR A 98 0.17 -13.53 12.43
C TYR A 98 0.01 -12.44 13.49
N ALA A 99 0.15 -12.79 14.76
CA ALA A 99 0.05 -11.83 15.87
C ALA A 99 1.11 -10.73 15.75
N ALA A 100 2.37 -11.07 15.49
CA ALA A 100 3.44 -10.10 15.27
C ALA A 100 3.19 -9.25 14.03
N THR A 101 2.63 -9.83 12.94
CA THR A 101 2.25 -9.09 11.74
C THR A 101 1.11 -8.11 12.01
N ILE A 102 0.12 -8.49 12.83
CA ILE A 102 -0.96 -7.59 13.27
C ILE A 102 -0.38 -6.40 14.04
N VAL A 103 0.48 -6.66 15.04
CA VAL A 103 1.09 -5.60 15.86
C VAL A 103 1.96 -4.68 15.01
N MET A 104 2.79 -5.24 14.12
CA MET A 104 3.60 -4.48 13.16
C MET A 104 2.71 -3.59 12.29
N SER A 105 1.67 -4.17 11.71
CA SER A 105 0.75 -3.45 10.81
C SER A 105 -0.05 -2.37 11.54
N ALA A 106 -0.45 -2.60 12.79
CA ALA A 106 -1.09 -1.59 13.63
C ALA A 106 -0.15 -0.40 13.87
N GLY A 107 1.12 -0.64 14.19
CA GLY A 107 2.13 0.41 14.32
C GLY A 107 2.27 1.26 13.06
N ILE A 108 2.33 0.63 11.87
CA ILE A 108 2.38 1.35 10.60
C ILE A 108 1.08 2.11 10.33
N ALA A 109 -0.05 1.49 10.60
CA ALA A 109 -1.36 2.05 10.29
C ALA A 109 -1.68 3.33 11.09
N ILE A 110 -1.29 3.40 12.37
CA ILE A 110 -1.41 4.63 13.17
C ILE A 110 -0.44 5.73 12.73
N THR A 111 0.70 5.36 12.14
CA THR A 111 1.71 6.30 11.63
C THR A 111 1.27 6.97 10.33
N GLN A 112 0.52 6.28 9.49
CA GLN A 112 0.16 6.76 8.15
C GLN A 112 -0.53 8.14 8.15
N PRO A 113 -1.55 8.44 8.99
CA PRO A 113 -2.17 9.75 9.02
C PRO A 113 -1.30 10.85 9.65
N ALA A 114 -0.21 10.51 10.33
CA ALA A 114 0.72 11.49 10.89
C ALA A 114 1.54 12.20 9.81
N LEU A 115 1.82 11.56 8.66
CA LEU A 115 2.65 12.13 7.60
C LEU A 115 2.06 13.41 6.98
N PRO A 116 0.78 13.45 6.54
CA PRO A 116 0.19 14.69 6.06
C PRO A 116 0.18 15.81 7.10
N ALA A 117 0.03 15.47 8.39
CA ALA A 117 0.09 16.45 9.47
C ALA A 117 1.52 17.01 9.64
N LEU A 118 2.55 16.17 9.60
CA LEU A 118 3.96 16.57 9.64
C LEU A 118 4.36 17.41 8.42
N VAL A 119 3.87 17.09 7.24
CA VAL A 119 4.10 17.91 6.04
C VAL A 119 3.60 19.34 6.27
N ARG A 120 2.41 19.51 6.83
CA ARG A 120 1.86 20.83 7.13
C ARG A 120 2.66 21.56 8.21
N GLN A 121 3.20 20.83 9.20
CA GLN A 121 3.98 21.43 10.29
C GLN A 121 5.40 21.81 9.84
N TRP A 122 6.08 20.95 9.09
CA TRP A 122 7.48 21.16 8.71
C TRP A 122 7.66 21.93 7.41
N LEU A 123 6.70 21.79 6.47
CA LEU A 123 6.74 22.43 5.15
C LEU A 123 5.44 23.21 4.83
N PRO A 124 4.99 24.17 5.68
CA PRO A 124 3.67 24.82 5.53
C PRO A 124 3.52 25.54 4.18
N HIS A 125 4.60 26.09 3.63
CA HIS A 125 4.59 26.81 2.35
C HIS A 125 4.83 25.91 1.14
N ARG A 126 5.09 24.61 1.33
CA ARG A 126 5.43 23.63 0.28
C ARG A 126 4.76 22.27 0.51
N VAL A 127 3.48 22.30 0.87
CA VAL A 127 2.72 21.09 1.23
C VAL A 127 2.71 20.07 0.09
N SER A 128 2.51 20.51 -1.15
CA SER A 128 2.52 19.64 -2.32
C SER A 128 3.87 18.93 -2.51
N LEU A 129 4.97 19.65 -2.32
CA LEU A 129 6.32 19.06 -2.38
C LEU A 129 6.53 18.04 -1.26
N GLY A 130 6.17 18.37 -0.02
CA GLY A 130 6.29 17.46 1.11
C GLY A 130 5.47 16.17 0.92
N THR A 131 4.26 16.31 0.36
CA THR A 131 3.41 15.16 0.00
C THR A 131 4.08 14.30 -1.07
N ALA A 132 4.60 14.90 -2.15
CA ALA A 132 5.31 14.17 -3.20
C ALA A 132 6.56 13.43 -2.66
N ILE A 133 7.29 14.05 -1.74
CA ILE A 133 8.50 13.47 -1.12
C ILE A 133 8.15 12.21 -0.32
N TYR A 134 7.20 12.27 0.61
CA TYR A 134 6.88 11.07 1.38
C TYR A 134 6.19 9.99 0.53
N THR A 135 5.41 10.37 -0.48
CA THR A 135 4.80 9.41 -1.42
C THR A 135 5.88 8.69 -2.24
N ASN A 136 6.90 9.42 -2.72
CA ASN A 136 8.06 8.79 -3.37
C ASN A 136 8.79 7.86 -2.39
N GLY A 137 8.98 8.28 -1.14
CA GLY A 137 9.52 7.41 -0.09
C GLY A 137 8.72 6.12 0.08
N LEU A 138 7.38 6.20 0.05
CA LEU A 138 6.49 5.05 0.16
C LEU A 138 6.73 4.05 -0.99
N LEU A 139 6.82 4.51 -2.24
CA LEU A 139 7.13 3.66 -3.40
C LEU A 139 8.52 3.03 -3.30
N MET A 140 9.50 3.77 -2.77
CA MET A 140 10.83 3.20 -2.50
C MET A 140 10.77 2.15 -1.39
N GLY A 141 9.97 2.37 -0.35
CA GLY A 141 9.72 1.39 0.71
C GLY A 141 9.05 0.10 0.22
N GLU A 142 8.27 0.17 -0.85
CA GLU A 142 7.72 -1.01 -1.53
C GLU A 142 8.78 -1.73 -2.36
N THR A 143 9.68 -1.00 -3.00
CA THR A 143 10.68 -1.55 -3.93
C THR A 143 11.89 -2.15 -3.23
N LEU A 144 12.44 -1.47 -2.20
CA LEU A 144 13.70 -1.86 -1.56
C LEU A 144 13.70 -3.30 -1.01
N PRO A 145 12.68 -3.74 -0.24
CA PRO A 145 12.67 -5.10 0.29
C PRO A 145 12.62 -6.16 -0.80
N VAL A 146 11.77 -5.98 -1.82
CA VAL A 146 11.63 -6.97 -2.89
C VAL A 146 12.86 -7.05 -3.77
N MET A 147 13.57 -5.94 -3.95
CA MET A 147 14.79 -5.87 -4.74
C MET A 147 16.00 -6.47 -4.03
N PHE A 148 16.14 -6.23 -2.72
CA PHE A 148 17.37 -6.54 -2.00
C PHE A 148 17.29 -7.74 -1.06
N THR A 149 16.09 -8.25 -0.72
CA THR A 149 16.00 -9.39 0.22
C THR A 149 16.68 -10.63 -0.33
N ILE A 150 16.37 -11.07 -1.55
CA ILE A 150 16.94 -12.29 -2.12
C ILE A 150 18.45 -12.15 -2.40
N PRO A 151 18.92 -11.11 -3.13
CA PRO A 151 20.32 -11.05 -3.53
C PRO A 151 21.28 -10.58 -2.42
N LEU A 152 20.82 -9.83 -1.42
CA LEU A 152 21.70 -9.23 -0.41
C LEU A 152 21.37 -9.66 1.01
N VAL A 153 20.11 -9.54 1.44
CA VAL A 153 19.76 -9.76 2.85
C VAL A 153 19.81 -11.25 3.20
N LEU A 154 19.23 -12.13 2.37
CA LEU A 154 19.27 -13.58 2.64
C LEU A 154 20.70 -14.14 2.73
N PRO A 155 21.64 -13.83 1.82
CA PRO A 155 23.04 -14.24 2.00
C PRO A 155 23.67 -13.70 3.28
N PHE A 156 23.34 -12.47 3.68
CA PHE A 156 23.86 -11.85 4.90
C PHE A 156 23.36 -12.50 6.19
N VAL A 157 22.18 -13.12 6.14
CA VAL A 157 21.53 -13.77 7.30
C VAL A 157 21.46 -15.30 7.14
N ASP A 158 22.43 -15.91 6.45
CA ASP A 158 22.54 -17.37 6.24
C ASP A 158 21.28 -18.02 5.68
N GLY A 159 20.56 -17.34 4.79
CA GLY A 159 19.31 -17.81 4.18
C GLY A 159 18.09 -17.80 5.10
N SER A 160 18.19 -17.28 6.31
CA SER A 160 17.10 -17.27 7.28
C SER A 160 16.05 -16.22 6.94
N TRP A 161 14.84 -16.67 6.55
CA TRP A 161 13.70 -15.76 6.34
C TRP A 161 13.32 -15.00 7.63
N ARG A 162 13.52 -15.61 8.79
CA ARG A 162 13.26 -14.99 10.11
C ARG A 162 14.11 -13.76 10.32
N TRP A 163 15.42 -13.92 10.16
CA TRP A 163 16.37 -12.83 10.30
C TRP A 163 16.24 -11.80 9.18
N ALA A 164 15.82 -12.20 7.98
CA ALA A 164 15.52 -11.26 6.90
C ALA A 164 14.35 -10.34 7.26
N LEU A 165 13.27 -10.87 7.86
CA LEU A 165 12.15 -10.04 8.34
C LEU A 165 12.56 -9.14 9.51
N ALA A 166 13.40 -9.63 10.43
CA ALA A 166 13.95 -8.83 11.52
C ALA A 166 14.84 -7.70 11.01
N PHE A 167 15.69 -7.98 10.02
CA PHE A 167 16.55 -7.00 9.37
C PHE A 167 15.75 -5.79 8.85
N TRP A 168 14.64 -6.03 8.17
CA TRP A 168 13.77 -4.97 7.65
C TRP A 168 12.99 -4.21 8.75
N GLY A 169 13.00 -4.69 9.98
CA GLY A 169 12.52 -3.95 11.15
C GLY A 169 13.49 -2.89 11.65
N VAL A 170 14.81 -3.09 11.47
CA VAL A 170 15.86 -2.17 11.95
C VAL A 170 15.71 -0.75 11.37
N PRO A 171 15.51 -0.55 10.07
CA PRO A 171 15.31 0.78 9.51
C PRO A 171 14.14 1.55 10.14
N LEU A 172 13.06 0.89 10.56
CA LEU A 172 11.92 1.55 11.20
C LEU A 172 12.34 2.15 12.55
N VAL A 173 13.09 1.39 13.35
CA VAL A 173 13.64 1.88 14.62
C VAL A 173 14.61 3.03 14.39
N LEU A 174 15.49 2.90 13.40
CA LEU A 174 16.42 3.97 13.03
C LEU A 174 15.70 5.25 12.58
N ILE A 175 14.64 5.14 11.78
CA ILE A 175 13.82 6.28 11.36
C ILE A 175 13.18 6.94 12.58
N ALA A 176 12.66 6.16 13.54
CA ALA A 176 12.10 6.70 14.77
C ALA A 176 13.15 7.47 15.58
N ILE A 177 14.35 6.90 15.76
CA ILE A 177 15.46 7.55 16.47
C ILE A 177 15.92 8.82 15.75
N LEU A 178 16.11 8.77 14.43
CA LEU A 178 16.48 9.94 13.62
C LEU A 178 15.42 11.04 13.70
N THR A 179 14.14 10.65 13.71
CA THR A 179 13.06 11.63 13.87
C THR A 179 13.13 12.31 15.22
N VAL A 180 13.36 11.59 16.32
CA VAL A 180 13.52 12.21 17.65
C VAL A 180 14.73 13.13 17.70
N ALA A 181 15.84 12.70 17.09
CA ALA A 181 17.13 13.42 17.18
C ALA A 181 17.18 14.67 16.29
N LEU A 182 16.51 14.65 15.14
CA LEU A 182 16.73 15.64 14.07
C LEU A 182 15.46 16.43 13.69
N ALA A 183 14.27 16.06 14.17
CA ALA A 183 13.05 16.72 13.75
C ALA A 183 13.11 18.23 14.00
N PRO A 184 12.68 19.04 13.01
CA PRO A 184 12.53 20.48 13.23
C PRO A 184 11.59 20.76 14.39
N ALA A 185 11.87 21.82 15.15
CA ALA A 185 10.96 22.27 16.19
C ALA A 185 9.56 22.50 15.60
N ALA A 186 8.55 21.87 16.20
CA ALA A 186 7.17 22.06 15.75
C ALA A 186 6.81 23.53 15.93
N LYS A 187 6.57 24.24 14.84
CA LYS A 187 5.82 25.48 14.89
C LYS A 187 4.43 25.13 15.40
N GLU A 188 3.91 25.91 16.36
CA GLU A 188 2.63 25.63 17.02
C GLU A 188 1.60 25.05 16.04
N PRO A 189 0.88 23.99 16.45
CA PRO A 189 -0.19 23.47 15.61
C PRO A 189 -1.17 24.63 15.38
N ALA A 190 -1.47 24.94 14.13
CA ALA A 190 -2.61 25.78 13.84
C ALA A 190 -3.80 25.19 14.61
N PRO A 191 -4.53 25.99 15.40
CA PRO A 191 -5.62 25.49 16.22
C PRO A 191 -6.55 24.68 15.31
N VAL A 192 -6.72 23.41 15.63
CA VAL A 192 -7.71 22.58 14.96
C VAL A 192 -9.03 23.28 15.22
N SER A 193 -9.56 23.94 14.20
CA SER A 193 -10.83 24.64 14.26
C SER A 193 -11.84 23.67 14.86
N SER A 194 -12.34 23.99 16.04
CA SER A 194 -13.41 23.27 16.76
C SER A 194 -14.74 23.28 16.01
N ALA A 195 -14.78 23.91 14.82
CA ALA A 195 -15.97 24.07 13.98
C ALA A 195 -16.41 22.82 13.22
N ALA A 196 -15.71 21.69 13.32
CA ALA A 196 -16.13 20.49 12.63
C ALA A 196 -16.47 19.36 13.63
N ARG A 197 -17.51 19.54 14.45
CA ARG A 197 -18.37 18.41 14.82
C ARG A 197 -19.24 18.02 13.62
N HIS A 198 -18.60 17.85 12.46
CA HIS A 198 -19.26 17.22 11.32
C HIS A 198 -19.15 15.71 11.51
N ASP A 199 -20.19 15.01 11.15
CA ASP A 199 -20.28 13.55 11.19
C ASP A 199 -19.00 12.93 10.64
N TRP A 200 -18.16 12.41 11.52
CA TRP A 200 -16.89 11.75 11.17
C TRP A 200 -17.13 10.37 10.53
N TRP A 201 -18.37 9.83 10.71
CA TRP A 201 -18.75 8.53 10.20
C TRP A 201 -18.95 8.57 8.69
N PRO A 202 -18.35 7.61 7.95
CA PRO A 202 -18.50 7.55 6.49
C PRO A 202 -19.96 7.43 6.05
N ASP A 203 -20.32 8.09 4.96
CA ASP A 203 -21.63 7.95 4.34
C ASP A 203 -21.66 6.70 3.43
N TRP A 204 -21.99 5.57 4.04
CA TRP A 204 -22.11 4.29 3.35
C TRP A 204 -23.34 4.20 2.43
N ARG A 205 -24.27 5.15 2.50
CA ARG A 205 -25.44 5.22 1.61
C ARG A 205 -25.10 5.87 0.27
N ASN A 206 -24.01 6.59 0.20
CA ASN A 206 -23.58 7.23 -1.03
C ASN A 206 -22.98 6.19 -2.01
N PRO A 207 -23.61 5.92 -3.17
CA PRO A 207 -23.10 4.93 -4.12
C PRO A 207 -21.72 5.28 -4.67
N LEU A 208 -21.39 6.57 -4.74
CA LEU A 208 -20.08 7.04 -5.20
C LEU A 208 -18.95 6.53 -4.30
N THR A 209 -19.17 6.44 -2.99
CA THR A 209 -18.23 5.87 -2.02
C THR A 209 -17.84 4.44 -2.40
N TRP A 210 -18.83 3.60 -2.71
CA TRP A 210 -18.60 2.22 -3.12
C TRP A 210 -17.95 2.12 -4.48
N GLN A 211 -18.36 2.93 -5.45
CA GLN A 211 -17.78 2.93 -6.79
C GLN A 211 -16.28 3.26 -6.76
N ILE A 212 -15.90 4.34 -6.08
CA ILE A 212 -14.49 4.73 -5.97
C ILE A 212 -13.72 3.71 -5.13
N GLY A 213 -14.30 3.24 -4.01
CA GLY A 213 -13.70 2.23 -3.14
C GLY A 213 -13.39 0.93 -3.87
N VAL A 214 -14.34 0.44 -4.67
CA VAL A 214 -14.19 -0.77 -5.48
C VAL A 214 -13.16 -0.57 -6.61
N LEU A 215 -13.12 0.59 -7.27
CA LEU A 215 -12.09 0.88 -8.27
C LEU A 215 -10.69 0.86 -7.66
N LEU A 216 -10.51 1.51 -6.51
CA LEU A 216 -9.22 1.51 -5.79
C LEU A 216 -8.89 0.11 -5.26
N GLY A 217 -9.88 -0.64 -4.80
CA GLY A 217 -9.74 -2.01 -4.34
C GLY A 217 -9.37 -2.98 -5.45
N SER A 218 -9.83 -2.73 -6.68
CA SER A 218 -9.43 -3.52 -7.84
C SER A 218 -7.92 -3.46 -8.09
N VAL A 219 -7.32 -2.30 -7.89
CA VAL A 219 -5.87 -2.14 -8.01
C VAL A 219 -5.12 -2.74 -6.83
N ASN A 220 -5.50 -2.36 -5.61
CA ASN A 220 -4.83 -2.82 -4.40
C ASN A 220 -4.91 -4.34 -4.27
N GLY A 221 -6.07 -4.94 -4.58
CA GLY A 221 -6.25 -6.38 -4.54
C GLY A 221 -5.31 -7.11 -5.49
N VAL A 222 -5.23 -6.67 -6.75
CA VAL A 222 -4.31 -7.27 -7.73
C VAL A 222 -2.86 -7.06 -7.33
N TYR A 223 -2.49 -5.86 -6.87
CA TYR A 223 -1.12 -5.53 -6.50
C TYR A 223 -0.60 -6.39 -5.34
N PHE A 224 -1.33 -6.43 -4.21
CA PHE A 224 -0.90 -7.19 -3.03
C PHE A 224 -0.96 -8.70 -3.26
N ALA A 225 -1.99 -9.20 -3.95
CA ALA A 225 -2.08 -10.61 -4.29
C ALA A 225 -0.98 -11.02 -5.29
N SER A 226 -0.63 -10.18 -6.28
CA SER A 226 0.49 -10.47 -7.18
C SER A 226 1.82 -10.56 -6.44
N ASN A 227 2.09 -9.66 -5.49
CA ASN A 227 3.28 -9.74 -4.64
C ASN A 227 3.32 -11.05 -3.82
N ALA A 228 2.16 -11.55 -3.36
CA ALA A 228 2.08 -12.76 -2.54
C ALA A 228 2.22 -14.06 -3.36
N PHE A 229 1.60 -14.14 -4.53
CA PHE A 229 1.41 -15.40 -5.25
C PHE A 229 2.31 -15.56 -6.49
N LEU A 230 2.89 -14.47 -7.02
CA LEU A 230 3.84 -14.55 -8.14
C LEU A 230 5.08 -15.41 -7.83
N PRO A 231 5.67 -15.39 -6.61
CA PRO A 231 6.75 -16.30 -6.24
C PRO A 231 6.36 -17.78 -6.35
N GLY A 232 5.18 -18.15 -5.84
CA GLY A 232 4.66 -19.52 -5.92
C GLY A 232 4.51 -20.00 -7.36
N HIS A 233 3.88 -19.17 -8.20
CA HIS A 233 3.71 -19.45 -9.62
C HIS A 233 5.04 -19.66 -10.36
N LEU A 234 6.03 -18.81 -10.15
CA LEU A 234 7.35 -18.92 -10.77
C LEU A 234 8.12 -20.16 -10.29
N THR A 235 7.95 -20.55 -9.03
CA THR A 235 8.59 -21.76 -8.49
C THR A 235 7.97 -23.01 -9.08
N GLU A 236 6.64 -23.12 -9.17
CA GLU A 236 5.95 -24.23 -9.85
C GLU A 236 6.28 -24.31 -11.34
N ALA A 237 6.53 -23.16 -11.97
CA ALA A 237 6.99 -23.07 -13.36
C ALA A 237 8.49 -23.37 -13.56
N ALA A 238 9.19 -23.84 -12.50
CA ALA A 238 10.64 -24.11 -12.48
C ALA A 238 11.51 -22.87 -12.82
N ARG A 239 11.06 -21.66 -12.50
CA ARG A 239 11.76 -20.38 -12.73
C ARG A 239 11.91 -19.54 -11.45
N PRO A 240 12.39 -20.12 -10.32
CA PRO A 240 12.63 -19.36 -9.09
C PRO A 240 13.69 -18.24 -9.27
N ASP A 241 14.56 -18.36 -10.27
CA ASP A 241 15.55 -17.36 -10.67
C ASP A 241 14.93 -16.01 -11.02
N LEU A 242 13.68 -15.96 -11.49
CA LEU A 242 12.98 -14.75 -11.89
C LEU A 242 12.21 -14.06 -10.75
N ILE A 243 12.08 -14.66 -9.57
CA ILE A 243 11.24 -14.13 -8.47
C ILE A 243 11.68 -12.70 -8.09
N SER A 244 12.98 -12.51 -7.82
CA SER A 244 13.49 -11.19 -7.42
C SER A 244 13.27 -10.15 -8.53
N ALA A 245 13.55 -10.52 -9.79
CA ALA A 245 13.39 -9.62 -10.91
C ALA A 245 11.91 -9.26 -11.16
N ALA A 246 11.00 -10.23 -11.07
CA ALA A 246 9.57 -10.02 -11.28
C ALA A 246 8.93 -9.16 -10.18
N LEU A 247 9.25 -9.44 -8.91
CA LEU A 247 8.80 -8.62 -7.78
C LEU A 247 9.39 -7.19 -7.86
N THR A 248 10.66 -7.07 -8.22
CA THR A 248 11.31 -5.77 -8.43
C THR A 248 10.62 -5.00 -9.56
N ALA A 249 10.38 -5.64 -10.70
CA ALA A 249 9.70 -5.01 -11.83
C ALA A 249 8.29 -4.54 -11.48
N LEU A 250 7.51 -5.37 -10.78
CA LEU A 250 6.18 -5.03 -10.29
C LEU A 250 6.18 -3.77 -9.42
N ASN A 251 7.11 -3.67 -8.48
CA ASN A 251 7.16 -2.57 -7.53
C ASN A 251 7.85 -1.33 -8.11
N PHE A 252 8.98 -1.49 -8.82
CA PHE A 252 9.70 -0.40 -9.46
C PHE A 252 8.91 0.23 -10.62
N GLY A 253 8.10 -0.56 -11.33
CA GLY A 253 7.25 -0.11 -12.44
C GLY A 253 6.29 1.03 -12.05
N GLN A 254 5.97 1.17 -10.76
CA GLN A 254 5.14 2.25 -10.23
C GLN A 254 5.83 3.62 -10.31
N LEU A 255 7.16 3.67 -10.19
CA LEU A 255 7.91 4.93 -10.13
C LEU A 255 7.77 5.76 -11.41
N PRO A 256 8.01 5.23 -12.64
CA PRO A 256 7.80 6.00 -13.87
C PRO A 256 6.37 6.54 -14.00
N ALA A 257 5.36 5.74 -13.62
CA ALA A 257 3.97 6.17 -13.65
C ALA A 257 3.71 7.37 -12.74
N SER A 258 4.27 7.34 -11.53
CA SER A 258 4.10 8.44 -10.57
C SER A 258 4.66 9.76 -11.10
N PHE A 259 5.85 9.74 -11.74
CA PHE A 259 6.44 10.94 -12.35
C PHE A 259 5.64 11.45 -13.56
N ILE A 260 5.18 10.56 -14.42
CA ILE A 260 4.36 10.93 -15.59
C ILE A 260 3.05 11.58 -15.13
N LEU A 261 2.42 11.02 -14.10
CA LEU A 261 1.15 11.53 -13.59
C LEU A 261 1.28 12.87 -12.86
N LEU A 262 2.43 13.19 -12.26
CA LEU A 262 2.66 14.54 -11.72
C LEU A 262 2.44 15.64 -12.79
N ALA A 263 2.78 15.35 -14.05
CA ALA A 263 2.64 16.29 -15.15
C ALA A 263 1.31 16.15 -15.94
N THR A 264 0.63 15.01 -15.85
CA THR A 264 -0.44 14.68 -16.80
C THR A 264 -1.77 14.27 -16.16
N ALA A 265 -1.82 14.04 -14.84
CA ALA A 265 -3.01 13.50 -14.15
C ALA A 265 -4.29 14.31 -14.44
N GLU A 266 -4.21 15.64 -14.49
CA GLU A 266 -5.37 16.52 -14.74
C GLU A 266 -6.06 16.23 -16.08
N ARG A 267 -5.32 15.71 -17.08
CA ARG A 267 -5.87 15.36 -18.39
C ARG A 267 -6.73 14.11 -18.37
N PHE A 268 -6.52 13.24 -17.39
CA PHE A 268 -7.08 11.89 -17.32
C PHE A 268 -8.14 11.70 -16.22
N VAL A 269 -8.03 12.45 -15.13
CA VAL A 269 -8.79 12.27 -13.87
C VAL A 269 -10.31 12.24 -14.05
N ARG A 270 -10.86 13.06 -14.96
CA ARG A 270 -12.31 13.14 -15.16
C ARG A 270 -12.83 12.33 -16.35
N ARG A 271 -12.14 11.26 -16.69
CA ARG A 271 -12.46 10.42 -17.86
C ARG A 271 -12.56 8.96 -17.46
N ALA A 272 -13.56 8.26 -17.99
CA ALA A 272 -13.74 6.83 -17.76
C ALA A 272 -12.71 5.96 -18.50
N TRP A 273 -12.33 6.36 -19.72
CA TRP A 273 -11.51 5.54 -20.61
C TRP A 273 -10.15 5.11 -20.04
N PRO A 274 -9.40 5.92 -19.22
CA PRO A 274 -8.13 5.45 -18.68
C PRO A 274 -8.28 4.24 -17.77
N PHE A 275 -9.36 4.20 -16.95
CA PHE A 275 -9.67 3.06 -16.10
C PHE A 275 -9.98 1.81 -16.92
N VAL A 276 -10.80 1.96 -17.97
CA VAL A 276 -11.17 0.84 -18.86
C VAL A 276 -9.95 0.29 -19.59
N VAL A 277 -9.13 1.16 -20.19
CA VAL A 277 -7.89 0.74 -20.89
C VAL A 277 -6.95 0.04 -19.91
N CYS A 278 -6.72 0.62 -18.73
CA CYS A 278 -5.89 -0.03 -17.71
C CYS A 278 -6.50 -1.37 -17.29
N GLY A 279 -7.83 -1.48 -17.12
CA GLY A 279 -8.50 -2.74 -16.79
C GLY A 279 -8.26 -3.84 -17.83
N VAL A 280 -8.37 -3.52 -19.13
CA VAL A 280 -8.04 -4.48 -20.21
C VAL A 280 -6.56 -4.90 -20.12
N LEU A 281 -5.66 -3.92 -19.97
CA LEU A 281 -4.23 -4.19 -19.88
C LEU A 281 -3.87 -4.98 -18.60
N PHE A 282 -4.56 -4.77 -17.48
CA PHE A 282 -4.41 -5.59 -16.27
C PHE A 282 -4.72 -7.06 -16.56
N LEU A 283 -5.84 -7.34 -17.23
CA LEU A 283 -6.19 -8.72 -17.61
C LEU A 283 -5.14 -9.34 -18.53
N LEU A 284 -4.64 -8.57 -19.49
CA LEU A 284 -3.55 -9.03 -20.38
C LEU A 284 -2.26 -9.31 -19.61
N CYS A 285 -1.89 -8.44 -18.65
CA CYS A 285 -0.72 -8.66 -17.79
C CYS A 285 -0.87 -9.92 -16.92
N LEU A 286 -2.03 -10.11 -16.27
CA LEU A 286 -2.30 -11.30 -15.47
C LEU A 286 -2.24 -12.57 -16.32
N ALA A 287 -2.87 -12.57 -17.48
CA ALA A 287 -2.80 -13.69 -18.43
C ALA A 287 -1.37 -13.91 -18.91
N GLY A 288 -0.64 -12.85 -19.28
CA GLY A 288 0.74 -12.92 -19.70
C GLY A 288 1.67 -13.51 -18.64
N MET A 289 1.52 -13.10 -17.36
CA MET A 289 2.29 -13.67 -16.25
C MET A 289 2.05 -15.17 -16.07
N VAL A 290 0.79 -15.62 -16.21
CA VAL A 290 0.43 -17.04 -16.06
C VAL A 290 0.89 -17.87 -17.24
N MET A 291 0.84 -17.34 -18.46
CA MET A 291 1.12 -18.09 -19.70
C MET A 291 2.60 -18.11 -20.09
N THR A 292 3.41 -17.19 -19.56
CA THR A 292 4.81 -17.03 -19.99
C THR A 292 5.79 -17.24 -18.83
N ALA A 293 6.19 -18.44 -18.51
CA ALA A 293 7.23 -18.69 -17.50
C ALA A 293 8.64 -18.32 -17.99
N SER A 294 8.86 -17.03 -18.32
CA SER A 294 10.09 -16.51 -18.93
C SER A 294 10.36 -15.07 -18.53
N LEU A 295 11.37 -14.43 -19.10
CA LEU A 295 11.62 -12.99 -18.91
C LEU A 295 10.40 -12.12 -19.25
N TRP A 296 9.49 -12.59 -20.09
CA TRP A 296 8.22 -11.89 -20.34
C TRP A 296 7.35 -11.76 -19.09
N THR A 297 7.43 -12.71 -18.15
CA THR A 297 6.73 -12.59 -16.84
C THR A 297 7.22 -11.34 -16.09
N VAL A 298 8.52 -11.05 -16.14
CA VAL A 298 9.10 -9.84 -15.54
C VAL A 298 8.56 -8.58 -16.22
N VAL A 299 8.47 -8.60 -17.55
CA VAL A 299 7.90 -7.47 -18.32
C VAL A 299 6.43 -7.25 -17.96
N TRP A 300 5.62 -8.31 -17.95
CA TRP A 300 4.20 -8.22 -17.56
C TRP A 300 4.02 -7.70 -16.14
N ALA A 301 4.84 -8.15 -15.20
CA ALA A 301 4.83 -7.67 -13.83
C ALA A 301 5.17 -6.17 -13.75
N GLY A 302 6.18 -5.71 -14.47
CA GLY A 302 6.55 -4.28 -14.54
C GLY A 302 5.45 -3.41 -15.15
N VAL A 303 4.82 -3.88 -16.23
CA VAL A 303 3.68 -3.19 -16.84
C VAL A 303 2.49 -3.15 -15.89
N LEU A 304 2.21 -4.26 -15.18
CA LEU A 304 1.14 -4.31 -14.18
C LEU A 304 1.37 -3.27 -13.06
N GLY A 305 2.60 -3.16 -12.56
CA GLY A 305 2.98 -2.17 -11.55
C GLY A 305 2.78 -0.73 -12.06
N PHE A 306 3.23 -0.44 -13.28
CA PHE A 306 3.04 0.86 -13.92
C PHE A 306 1.55 1.23 -14.02
N LEU A 307 0.74 0.33 -14.56
CA LEU A 307 -0.71 0.53 -14.71
C LEU A 307 -1.39 0.66 -13.33
N GLY A 308 -0.92 -0.11 -12.34
CA GLY A 308 -1.39 -0.03 -10.96
C GLY A 308 -1.24 1.37 -10.39
N ALA A 309 -0.06 1.97 -10.51
CA ALA A 309 0.18 3.33 -10.07
C ALA A 309 -0.68 4.36 -10.82
N VAL A 310 -0.92 4.16 -12.13
CA VAL A 310 -1.81 5.03 -12.92
C VAL A 310 -3.22 5.02 -12.32
N VAL A 311 -3.83 3.84 -12.19
CA VAL A 311 -5.22 3.73 -11.70
C VAL A 311 -5.32 4.15 -10.24
N PHE A 312 -4.34 3.77 -9.40
CA PHE A 312 -4.29 4.17 -8.00
C PHE A 312 -4.31 5.69 -7.84
N THR A 313 -3.43 6.39 -8.56
CA THR A 313 -3.32 7.85 -8.50
C THR A 313 -4.61 8.52 -9.00
N LEU A 314 -5.15 8.06 -10.12
CA LEU A 314 -6.41 8.60 -10.65
C LEU A 314 -7.58 8.37 -9.69
N ALA A 315 -7.70 7.18 -9.11
CA ALA A 315 -8.76 6.87 -8.16
C ALA A 315 -8.66 7.68 -6.87
N LEU A 316 -7.44 7.93 -6.35
CA LEU A 316 -7.22 8.76 -5.17
C LEU A 316 -7.60 10.23 -5.35
N THR A 317 -7.60 10.72 -6.58
CA THR A 317 -8.02 12.10 -6.86
C THR A 317 -9.54 12.26 -6.97
N LEU A 318 -10.30 11.18 -7.08
CA LEU A 318 -11.76 11.25 -7.24
C LEU A 318 -12.50 11.76 -5.98
N PRO A 319 -12.19 11.33 -4.74
CA PRO A 319 -12.87 11.85 -3.56
C PRO A 319 -12.83 13.38 -3.44
N PRO A 320 -11.66 14.06 -3.52
CA PRO A 320 -11.62 15.52 -3.43
C PRO A 320 -12.26 16.24 -4.62
N LEU A 321 -12.39 15.57 -5.78
CA LEU A 321 -13.00 16.16 -6.97
C LEU A 321 -14.51 16.01 -7.05
N LEU A 322 -15.05 14.96 -6.43
CA LEU A 322 -16.45 14.57 -6.56
C LEU A 322 -17.27 14.77 -5.27
N SER A 323 -16.61 15.10 -4.15
CA SER A 323 -17.26 15.36 -2.86
C SER A 323 -17.26 16.85 -2.52
N ALA A 324 -18.20 17.27 -1.67
CA ALA A 324 -18.15 18.57 -1.06
C ALA A 324 -16.90 18.71 -0.14
N PRO A 325 -16.29 19.88 0.00
CA PRO A 325 -15.08 20.06 0.81
C PRO A 325 -15.18 19.52 2.24
N ALA A 326 -16.36 19.62 2.86
CA ALA A 326 -16.62 19.10 4.21
C ALA A 326 -16.63 17.56 4.27
N ASP A 327 -16.95 16.88 3.17
CA ASP A 327 -17.13 15.42 3.10
C ASP A 327 -15.91 14.68 2.56
N ILE A 328 -14.87 15.38 2.08
CA ILE A 328 -13.67 14.77 1.48
C ILE A 328 -13.04 13.74 2.42
N GLY A 329 -12.89 14.08 3.71
CA GLY A 329 -12.28 13.18 4.70
C GLY A 329 -13.11 11.91 4.92
N ARG A 330 -14.44 12.05 5.05
CA ARG A 330 -15.38 10.94 5.23
C ARG A 330 -15.38 10.00 4.01
N MET A 331 -15.47 10.59 2.82
CA MET A 331 -15.42 9.85 1.55
C MET A 331 -14.09 9.10 1.41
N SER A 332 -12.97 9.78 1.63
CA SER A 332 -11.64 9.15 1.53
C SER A 332 -11.48 7.99 2.52
N ALA A 333 -11.92 8.16 3.77
CA ALA A 333 -11.87 7.10 4.77
C ALA A 333 -12.67 5.86 4.34
N ALA A 334 -13.89 6.07 3.83
CA ALA A 334 -14.74 4.99 3.33
C ALA A 334 -14.14 4.30 2.09
N VAL A 335 -13.59 5.08 1.16
CA VAL A 335 -12.92 4.57 -0.04
C VAL A 335 -11.72 3.69 0.34
N PHE A 336 -10.89 4.13 1.28
CA PHE A 336 -9.77 3.32 1.76
C PHE A 336 -10.22 2.07 2.51
N ALA A 337 -11.25 2.19 3.39
CA ALA A 337 -11.78 1.03 4.10
C ALA A 337 -12.31 -0.03 3.13
N THR A 338 -13.11 0.36 2.13
CA THR A 338 -13.60 -0.53 1.08
C THR A 338 -12.46 -1.16 0.29
N SER A 339 -11.50 -0.34 -0.16
CA SER A 339 -10.38 -0.78 -0.97
C SER A 339 -9.48 -1.79 -0.26
N TYR A 340 -9.10 -1.52 0.99
CA TYR A 340 -8.24 -2.43 1.74
C TYR A 340 -8.97 -3.71 2.17
N THR A 341 -10.26 -3.63 2.49
CA THR A 341 -11.09 -4.83 2.72
C THR A 341 -11.14 -5.71 1.47
N GLN A 342 -11.33 -5.10 0.29
CA GLN A 342 -11.29 -5.82 -0.98
C GLN A 342 -9.91 -6.44 -1.25
N ALA A 343 -8.82 -5.73 -0.95
CA ALA A 343 -7.47 -6.25 -1.12
C ALA A 343 -7.20 -7.48 -0.24
N LEU A 344 -7.68 -7.49 1.02
CA LEU A 344 -7.66 -8.67 1.88
C LEU A 344 -8.45 -9.82 1.24
N LEU A 345 -9.71 -9.57 0.86
CA LEU A 345 -10.58 -10.59 0.30
C LEU A 345 -9.96 -11.23 -0.95
N VAL A 346 -9.40 -10.41 -1.85
CA VAL A 346 -8.72 -10.91 -3.05
C VAL A 346 -7.52 -11.78 -2.68
N SER A 347 -6.70 -11.37 -1.72
CA SER A 347 -5.55 -12.16 -1.28
C SER A 347 -5.97 -13.51 -0.70
N VAL A 348 -7.00 -13.53 0.15
CA VAL A 348 -7.53 -14.78 0.74
C VAL A 348 -8.15 -15.67 -0.33
N LEU A 349 -8.98 -15.11 -1.21
CA LEU A 349 -9.61 -15.86 -2.31
C LEU A 349 -8.58 -16.41 -3.30
N SER A 350 -7.49 -15.66 -3.57
CA SER A 350 -6.38 -16.11 -4.40
C SER A 350 -5.68 -17.31 -3.78
N GLY A 351 -5.44 -17.28 -2.46
CA GLY A 351 -4.89 -18.43 -1.75
C GLY A 351 -5.83 -19.63 -1.74
N ALA A 352 -7.13 -19.42 -1.50
CA ALA A 352 -8.12 -20.47 -1.57
C ALA A 352 -8.24 -21.10 -2.97
N ALA A 353 -8.14 -20.27 -4.02
CA ALA A 353 -8.13 -20.73 -5.40
C ALA A 353 -6.88 -21.60 -5.70
N TRP A 354 -5.72 -21.27 -5.12
CA TRP A 354 -4.54 -22.10 -5.18
C TRP A 354 -4.78 -23.45 -4.50
N ASP A 355 -5.26 -23.45 -3.25
CA ASP A 355 -5.51 -24.68 -2.47
C ASP A 355 -6.51 -25.61 -3.18
N LEU A 356 -7.59 -25.05 -3.73
CA LEU A 356 -8.62 -25.83 -4.45
C LEU A 356 -8.14 -26.31 -5.84
N GLY A 357 -7.38 -25.47 -6.55
CA GLY A 357 -6.90 -25.77 -7.89
C GLY A 357 -5.63 -26.61 -7.94
N GLY A 358 -4.93 -26.78 -6.80
CA GLY A 358 -3.69 -27.55 -6.67
C GLY A 358 -2.46 -26.91 -7.32
N THR A 359 -2.58 -25.72 -7.91
CA THR A 359 -1.45 -25.00 -8.53
C THR A 359 -1.58 -23.49 -8.32
N ALA A 360 -0.44 -22.80 -8.13
CA ALA A 360 -0.38 -21.37 -7.87
C ALA A 360 -0.97 -20.50 -9.01
N ARG A 361 -1.07 -21.01 -10.24
CA ARG A 361 -1.70 -20.31 -11.36
C ARG A 361 -3.17 -19.95 -11.08
N PHE A 362 -3.89 -20.75 -10.31
CA PHE A 362 -5.28 -20.48 -9.97
C PHE A 362 -5.44 -19.27 -9.03
N ALA A 363 -4.39 -18.88 -8.30
CA ALA A 363 -4.41 -17.65 -7.49
C ALA A 363 -4.65 -16.37 -8.32
N PHE A 364 -4.35 -16.39 -9.61
CA PHE A 364 -4.58 -15.26 -10.51
C PHE A 364 -6.03 -15.11 -10.97
N LEU A 365 -6.88 -16.13 -10.80
CA LEU A 365 -8.29 -16.06 -11.19
C LEU A 365 -9.09 -15.03 -10.35
N PRO A 366 -9.04 -15.03 -9.02
CA PRO A 366 -9.69 -13.99 -8.22
C PRO A 366 -9.15 -12.59 -8.52
N MET A 367 -7.86 -12.44 -8.85
CA MET A 367 -7.27 -11.16 -9.27
C MET A 367 -7.88 -10.69 -10.59
N ALA A 368 -8.05 -11.59 -11.58
CA ALA A 368 -8.69 -11.27 -12.85
C ALA A 368 -10.16 -10.85 -12.66
N ILE A 369 -10.92 -11.58 -11.85
CA ILE A 369 -12.30 -11.21 -11.50
C ILE A 369 -12.33 -9.84 -10.81
N ASN A 370 -11.40 -9.59 -9.89
CA ASN A 370 -11.27 -8.32 -9.18
C ASN A 370 -10.92 -7.13 -10.10
N THR A 371 -10.43 -7.38 -11.30
CA THR A 371 -10.14 -6.35 -12.31
C THR A 371 -11.39 -5.91 -13.07
N LEU A 372 -12.45 -6.72 -13.13
CA LEU A 372 -13.67 -6.43 -13.91
C LEU A 372 -14.33 -5.09 -13.57
N PRO A 373 -14.39 -4.64 -12.30
CA PRO A 373 -14.92 -3.32 -11.98
C PRO A 373 -14.23 -2.17 -12.73
N LEU A 374 -12.95 -2.27 -13.06
CA LEU A 374 -12.25 -1.25 -13.86
C LEU A 374 -12.82 -1.13 -15.28
N LEU A 375 -13.41 -2.19 -15.82
CA LEU A 375 -14.00 -2.20 -17.15
C LEU A 375 -15.44 -1.66 -17.14
N PHE A 376 -16.21 -2.03 -16.11
CA PHE A 376 -17.66 -1.83 -16.12
C PHE A 376 -18.14 -0.64 -15.28
N LEU A 377 -17.46 -0.26 -14.19
CA LEU A 377 -17.94 0.85 -13.36
C LEU A 377 -17.69 2.24 -13.95
N PRO A 378 -16.50 2.57 -14.51
CA PRO A 378 -16.19 3.93 -14.92
C PRO A 378 -17.13 4.52 -15.97
N PRO A 379 -17.67 3.78 -16.96
CA PRO A 379 -18.63 4.32 -17.93
C PRO A 379 -19.93 4.82 -17.29
N PHE A 380 -20.33 4.24 -16.14
CA PHE A 380 -21.54 4.62 -15.42
C PHE A 380 -21.31 5.67 -14.34
N MET A 381 -20.06 6.02 -14.04
CA MET A 381 -19.71 7.04 -13.05
C MET A 381 -19.91 8.45 -13.62
N ARG A 382 -20.57 9.30 -12.85
CA ARG A 382 -20.71 10.73 -13.18
C ARG A 382 -19.48 11.49 -12.66
N PHE A 383 -18.49 11.74 -13.52
CA PHE A 383 -17.27 12.51 -13.21
C PHE A 383 -17.50 14.04 -13.15
N ARG A 384 -18.74 14.52 -13.06
CA ARG A 384 -19.09 15.94 -12.91
C ARG A 384 -19.52 16.20 -11.48
N GLN A 385 -19.00 17.27 -10.88
CA GLN A 385 -19.57 17.81 -9.63
C GLN A 385 -21.05 18.13 -9.85
N PRO A 386 -21.92 17.87 -8.84
CA PRO A 386 -23.22 18.51 -8.80
C PRO A 386 -22.98 20.03 -8.87
N GLN A 387 -23.57 20.72 -9.84
CA GLN A 387 -23.57 22.17 -9.87
C GLN A 387 -24.12 22.64 -8.52
N GLN A 388 -23.32 23.39 -7.76
CA GLN A 388 -23.85 24.16 -6.65
C GLN A 388 -24.90 25.08 -7.28
N THR A 389 -26.17 24.81 -7.04
CA THR A 389 -27.22 25.79 -7.29
C THR A 389 -26.86 27.02 -6.50
N PRO A 390 -26.68 28.20 -7.14
CA PRO A 390 -26.52 29.43 -6.38
C PRO A 390 -27.71 29.54 -5.43
N THR A 391 -27.44 29.57 -4.14
CA THR A 391 -28.46 29.97 -3.15
C THR A 391 -28.94 31.38 -3.52
N PRO A 392 -30.29 31.57 -3.63
CA PRO A 392 -30.89 32.85 -3.96
C PRO A 392 -30.54 33.95 -2.97
#